data_29ba1de1bf7bdcc5224a6538dae44a7a
#
_entry.id   29ba1de1bf7bdcc5224a6538dae44a7a
#
_cell.length_a   1.000
_cell.length_b   1.000
_cell.length_c   1.000
_cell.angle_alpha   90.00
_cell.angle_beta   90.00
_cell.angle_gamma   90.00
#
_symmetry.space_group_name_H-M   'P 1'
#
loop_
_entity.id
_entity.type
_entity.pdbx_description
1 polymer ?
#
loop_
_entity_poly.entity_id
_entity_poly.type
_entity_poly.pdbx_seq_one_letter_code
_entity_poly.pdbx_strand_id
1 'polypeptide(L)'
;MKKLTSAEIRRMYLEFFQEKGHKIEPSASLIPHDDPSLLWINSGVATLKKYFDGRVKPDNPRITNAQKSIRTNDIENVGKTARHHTFFEMLGNFSIGDYFKEEAIIWAWEFLTSPKWIGFEPEKLSVTIHPEDEEAYKIWHEKVGIPEERIIRLEGNFWDIGEGPSGPNSEIFY
;
A
#
# COMPACT_ATOMS: atom_id res chain seq x y z
N MET A 1 0.69 16.18 15.35
CA MET A 1 0.96 14.76 15.02
C MET A 1 1.20 13.96 16.31
N LYS A 2 0.56 12.79 16.46
CA LYS A 2 0.79 11.90 17.60
C LYS A 2 2.19 11.28 17.51
N LYS A 3 2.86 11.12 18.67
CA LYS A 3 4.07 10.29 18.71
C LYS A 3 3.62 8.83 18.82
N LEU A 4 3.87 8.05 17.78
CA LEU A 4 3.48 6.64 17.71
C LEU A 4 4.73 5.76 17.56
N THR A 5 4.72 4.64 18.24
CA THR A 5 5.72 3.57 18.05
C THR A 5 5.39 2.73 16.80
N SER A 6 6.38 2.03 16.25
CA SER A 6 6.15 1.09 15.13
C SER A 6 5.09 0.04 15.47
N ALA A 7 5.06 -0.43 16.72
CA ALA A 7 4.06 -1.40 17.16
C ALA A 7 2.64 -0.82 17.17
N GLU A 8 2.47 0.43 17.55
CA GLU A 8 1.18 1.12 17.52
C GLU A 8 0.72 1.36 16.07
N ILE A 9 1.60 1.83 15.18
CA ILE A 9 1.27 2.05 13.78
C ILE A 9 0.82 0.74 13.13
N ARG A 10 1.58 -0.34 13.32
CA ARG A 10 1.23 -1.68 12.80
C ARG A 10 -0.13 -2.13 13.29
N ARG A 11 -0.38 -2.05 14.60
CA ARG A 11 -1.66 -2.42 15.20
C ARG A 11 -2.81 -1.59 14.64
N MET A 12 -2.67 -0.27 14.63
CA MET A 12 -3.69 0.65 14.13
C MET A 12 -4.05 0.36 12.67
N TYR A 13 -3.07 0.08 11.81
CA TYR A 13 -3.29 -0.27 10.42
C TYR A 13 -4.10 -1.56 10.28
N LEU A 14 -3.70 -2.61 10.99
CA LEU A 14 -4.39 -3.89 10.92
C LEU A 14 -5.82 -3.80 11.50
N GLU A 15 -6.02 -3.10 12.62
CA GLU A 15 -7.32 -2.86 13.24
C GLU A 15 -8.23 -2.04 12.31
N PHE A 16 -7.70 -0.98 11.66
CA PHE A 16 -8.45 -0.19 10.72
C PHE A 16 -9.00 -1.03 9.57
N PHE A 17 -8.16 -1.82 8.92
CA PHE A 17 -8.61 -2.66 7.82
C PHE A 17 -9.47 -3.85 8.27
N GLN A 18 -9.28 -4.33 9.50
CA GLN A 18 -10.18 -5.31 10.08
C GLN A 18 -11.59 -4.72 10.29
N GLU A 19 -11.71 -3.45 10.71
CA GLU A 19 -13.01 -2.73 10.78
C GLU A 19 -13.65 -2.59 9.38
N LYS A 20 -12.88 -2.58 8.29
CA LYS A 20 -13.35 -2.59 6.89
C LYS A 20 -13.61 -4.01 6.36
N GLY A 21 -13.59 -5.03 7.22
CA GLY A 21 -13.91 -6.42 6.88
C GLY A 21 -12.74 -7.24 6.34
N HIS A 22 -11.50 -6.78 6.47
CA HIS A 22 -10.32 -7.53 6.05
C HIS A 22 -9.95 -8.61 7.07
N LYS A 23 -9.55 -9.77 6.55
CA LYS A 23 -8.90 -10.81 7.33
C LYS A 23 -7.43 -10.44 7.54
N ILE A 24 -6.99 -10.46 8.79
CA ILE A 24 -5.57 -10.26 9.11
C ILE A 24 -4.83 -11.56 8.80
N GLU A 25 -3.89 -11.50 7.86
CA GLU A 25 -2.96 -12.58 7.56
C GLU A 25 -1.60 -12.32 8.24
N PRO A 26 -1.00 -13.33 8.88
CA PRO A 26 0.31 -13.16 9.48
C PRO A 26 1.38 -12.91 8.41
N SER A 27 2.49 -12.25 8.80
CA SER A 27 3.65 -12.11 7.93
C SER A 27 4.17 -13.50 7.52
N ALA A 28 4.33 -13.72 6.22
CA ALA A 28 4.97 -14.92 5.71
C ALA A 28 6.48 -14.91 6.02
N SER A 29 7.11 -16.08 5.88
CA SER A 29 8.58 -16.20 5.91
C SER A 29 9.22 -15.30 4.87
N LEU A 30 10.42 -14.78 5.18
CA LEU A 30 11.23 -14.05 4.20
C LEU A 30 11.80 -14.95 3.11
N ILE A 31 11.88 -16.27 3.37
CA ILE A 31 12.30 -17.26 2.38
C ILE A 31 11.09 -17.54 1.49
N PRO A 32 11.18 -17.28 0.17
CA PRO A 32 10.10 -17.58 -0.75
C PRO A 32 9.86 -19.08 -0.83
N HIS A 33 8.58 -19.45 -0.84
CA HIS A 33 8.14 -20.81 -1.16
C HIS A 33 7.41 -20.74 -2.49
N ASP A 34 7.70 -21.66 -3.39
CA ASP A 34 7.01 -21.81 -4.69
C ASP A 34 7.14 -20.61 -5.67
N ASP A 35 8.14 -19.73 -5.46
CA ASP A 35 8.44 -18.64 -6.37
C ASP A 35 9.96 -18.54 -6.64
N PRO A 36 10.46 -19.20 -7.70
CA PRO A 36 11.89 -19.19 -8.03
C PRO A 36 12.39 -17.85 -8.56
N SER A 37 11.49 -16.90 -8.86
CA SER A 37 11.86 -15.56 -9.34
C SER A 37 12.34 -14.65 -8.20
N LEU A 38 12.10 -15.02 -6.95
CA LEU A 38 12.45 -14.21 -5.78
C LEU A 38 13.55 -14.86 -4.96
N LEU A 39 14.58 -14.10 -4.63
CA LEU A 39 15.59 -14.50 -3.66
C LEU A 39 15.05 -14.36 -2.22
N TRP A 40 14.31 -13.29 -1.97
CA TRP A 40 13.68 -12.97 -0.71
C TRP A 40 12.28 -12.41 -0.94
N ILE A 41 11.39 -12.54 0.04
CA ILE A 41 10.12 -11.80 0.01
C ILE A 41 10.42 -10.30 0.12
N ASN A 42 10.04 -9.56 -0.91
CA ASN A 42 10.37 -8.14 -1.09
C ASN A 42 9.15 -7.21 -1.07
N SER A 43 7.94 -7.77 -0.92
CA SER A 43 6.69 -7.00 -0.85
C SER A 43 5.56 -7.83 -0.25
N GLY A 44 4.49 -7.14 0.17
CA GLY A 44 3.29 -7.79 0.67
C GLY A 44 2.57 -8.62 -0.40
N VAL A 45 2.48 -8.09 -1.63
CA VAL A 45 1.80 -8.78 -2.73
C VAL A 45 2.50 -10.08 -3.15
N ALA A 46 3.81 -10.16 -2.97
CA ALA A 46 4.59 -11.34 -3.36
C ALA A 46 4.08 -12.64 -2.72
N THR A 47 3.61 -12.55 -1.48
CA THR A 47 3.08 -13.70 -0.73
C THR A 47 1.66 -14.08 -1.11
N LEU A 48 0.96 -13.22 -1.85
CA LEU A 48 -0.44 -13.32 -2.21
C LEU A 48 -0.67 -13.59 -3.71
N LYS A 49 0.39 -13.73 -4.50
CA LYS A 49 0.31 -13.97 -5.97
C LYS A 49 -0.71 -15.06 -6.33
N LYS A 50 -0.74 -16.17 -5.58
CA LYS A 50 -1.67 -17.28 -5.80
C LYS A 50 -3.15 -16.91 -5.79
N TYR A 51 -3.51 -15.81 -5.13
CA TYR A 51 -4.87 -15.30 -5.10
C TYR A 51 -5.14 -14.39 -6.30
N PHE A 52 -4.16 -13.57 -6.68
CA PHE A 52 -4.29 -12.65 -7.80
C PHE A 52 -4.27 -13.35 -9.17
N ASP A 53 -3.53 -14.46 -9.29
CA ASP A 53 -3.49 -15.27 -10.51
C ASP A 53 -4.61 -16.33 -10.57
N GLY A 54 -5.46 -16.40 -9.56
CA GLY A 54 -6.62 -17.28 -9.51
C GLY A 54 -6.31 -18.75 -9.20
N ARG A 55 -5.05 -19.11 -8.91
CA ARG A 55 -4.69 -20.49 -8.53
C ARG A 55 -5.38 -20.96 -7.25
N VAL A 56 -5.61 -20.04 -6.33
CA VAL A 56 -6.29 -20.31 -5.05
C VAL A 56 -7.33 -19.23 -4.81
N LYS A 57 -8.54 -19.64 -4.44
CA LYS A 57 -9.57 -18.71 -3.98
C LYS A 57 -9.37 -18.43 -2.49
N PRO A 58 -9.23 -17.18 -2.05
CA PRO A 58 -9.12 -16.87 -0.63
C PRO A 58 -10.46 -17.07 0.09
N ASP A 59 -10.42 -17.42 1.38
CA ASP A 59 -11.60 -17.51 2.22
C ASP A 59 -12.30 -16.15 2.39
N ASN A 60 -11.50 -15.08 2.45
CA ASN A 60 -11.96 -13.70 2.46
C ASN A 60 -11.24 -12.93 1.35
N PRO A 61 -11.97 -12.27 0.43
CA PRO A 61 -11.34 -11.50 -0.64
C PRO A 61 -10.64 -10.21 -0.14
N ARG A 62 -10.89 -9.80 1.10
CA ARG A 62 -10.23 -8.66 1.75
C ARG A 62 -9.16 -9.18 2.70
N ILE A 63 -7.91 -8.87 2.42
CA ILE A 63 -6.76 -9.30 3.22
C ILE A 63 -5.98 -8.07 3.68
N THR A 64 -5.52 -8.06 4.93
CA THR A 64 -4.55 -7.09 5.44
C THR A 64 -3.41 -7.78 6.16
N ASN A 65 -2.20 -7.26 6.02
CA ASN A 65 -1.03 -7.78 6.71
C ASN A 65 0.02 -6.68 6.99
N ALA A 66 0.99 -7.04 7.84
CA ALA A 66 2.23 -6.30 8.02
C ALA A 66 3.37 -7.24 7.61
N GLN A 67 3.70 -7.28 6.32
CA GLN A 67 4.65 -8.21 5.75
C GLN A 67 6.08 -7.74 5.94
N LYS A 68 6.90 -8.53 6.60
CA LYS A 68 8.35 -8.36 6.64
C LYS A 68 8.93 -8.58 5.25
N SER A 69 9.79 -7.66 4.81
CA SER A 69 10.33 -7.65 3.46
C SER A 69 11.80 -7.26 3.44
N ILE A 70 12.53 -7.79 2.47
CA ILE A 70 13.93 -7.45 2.22
C ILE A 70 14.07 -6.95 0.78
N ARG A 71 14.75 -5.81 0.60
CA ARG A 71 15.18 -5.27 -0.69
C ARG A 71 16.66 -4.94 -0.62
N THR A 72 17.43 -5.40 -1.61
CA THR A 72 18.87 -5.18 -1.70
C THR A 72 19.31 -4.38 -2.92
N ASN A 73 18.40 -4.16 -3.86
CA ASN A 73 18.64 -3.38 -5.08
C ASN A 73 19.02 -1.91 -4.80
N ASP A 74 18.56 -1.36 -3.68
CA ASP A 74 18.84 0.02 -3.26
C ASP A 74 19.84 0.11 -2.10
N ILE A 75 20.65 -0.92 -1.88
CA ILE A 75 21.55 -0.99 -0.72
C ILE A 75 22.54 0.19 -0.67
N GLU A 76 22.95 0.71 -1.81
CA GLU A 76 23.86 1.86 -1.90
C GLU A 76 23.24 3.16 -1.38
N ASN A 77 21.92 3.24 -1.32
CA ASN A 77 21.15 4.38 -0.83
C ASN A 77 20.86 4.30 0.68
N VAL A 78 21.04 3.13 1.28
CA VAL A 78 20.81 2.93 2.72
C VAL A 78 21.80 3.75 3.54
N GLY A 79 21.30 4.54 4.47
CA GLY A 79 22.08 5.48 5.27
C GLY A 79 22.46 6.78 4.58
N LYS A 80 22.16 6.94 3.27
CA LYS A 80 22.34 8.20 2.52
C LYS A 80 21.04 8.95 2.32
N THR A 81 19.93 8.26 2.24
CA THR A 81 18.58 8.82 2.13
C THR A 81 17.77 8.47 3.36
N ALA A 82 16.71 9.25 3.61
CA ALA A 82 15.80 8.99 4.72
C ALA A 82 14.79 7.85 4.46
N ARG A 83 14.77 7.29 3.24
CA ARG A 83 13.71 6.40 2.77
C ARG A 83 14.14 4.96 2.51
N HIS A 84 15.43 4.70 2.26
CA HIS A 84 15.91 3.39 1.86
C HIS A 84 16.37 2.57 3.05
N HIS A 85 15.79 1.39 3.17
CA HIS A 85 16.12 0.36 4.15
C HIS A 85 16.24 -0.98 3.44
N THR A 86 17.10 -1.86 3.94
CA THR A 86 17.20 -3.24 3.43
C THR A 86 16.11 -4.14 3.99
N PHE A 87 15.76 -3.95 5.26
CA PHE A 87 14.71 -4.68 5.96
C PHE A 87 13.64 -3.72 6.45
N PHE A 88 12.38 -4.02 6.15
CA PHE A 88 11.23 -3.19 6.52
C PHE A 88 9.96 -4.02 6.62
N GLU A 89 8.92 -3.43 7.16
CA GLU A 89 7.57 -3.98 7.13
C GLU A 89 6.72 -3.20 6.12
N MET A 90 6.08 -3.92 5.21
CA MET A 90 5.11 -3.36 4.29
C MET A 90 3.72 -3.59 4.85
N LEU A 91 3.04 -2.51 5.21
CA LEU A 91 1.65 -2.55 5.64
C LEU A 91 0.76 -2.61 4.40
N GLY A 92 0.00 -3.69 4.27
CA GLY A 92 -0.76 -3.98 3.06
C GLY A 92 -2.23 -4.23 3.32
N ASN A 93 -3.09 -3.69 2.44
CA ASN A 93 -4.48 -4.06 2.30
C ASN A 93 -4.73 -4.48 0.85
N PHE A 94 -5.38 -5.61 0.68
CA PHE A 94 -5.54 -6.26 -0.62
C PHE A 94 -6.99 -6.61 -0.84
N SER A 95 -7.45 -6.36 -2.08
CA SER A 95 -8.76 -6.74 -2.56
C SER A 95 -8.62 -7.76 -3.69
N ILE A 96 -9.15 -8.94 -3.50
CA ILE A 96 -9.17 -9.99 -4.52
C ILE A 96 -10.51 -9.93 -5.23
N GLY A 97 -10.68 -8.92 -6.11
CA GLY A 97 -11.89 -8.72 -6.89
C GLY A 97 -13.12 -8.29 -6.10
N ASP A 98 -12.96 -7.57 -4.98
CA ASP A 98 -14.06 -7.14 -4.13
C ASP A 98 -14.25 -5.61 -4.14
N TYR A 99 -13.22 -4.83 -3.83
CA TYR A 99 -13.23 -3.37 -3.97
C TYR A 99 -12.06 -2.91 -4.84
N PHE A 100 -12.11 -1.65 -5.29
CA PHE A 100 -11.14 -1.10 -6.23
C PHE A 100 -10.64 0.28 -5.76
N LYS A 101 -10.33 1.19 -6.69
CA LYS A 101 -9.68 2.48 -6.41
C LYS A 101 -10.48 3.36 -5.46
N GLU A 102 -11.79 3.40 -5.59
CA GLU A 102 -12.64 4.31 -4.81
C GLU A 102 -12.51 4.04 -3.32
N GLU A 103 -12.78 2.82 -2.90
CA GLU A 103 -12.68 2.44 -1.50
C GLU A 103 -11.24 2.51 -1.00
N ALA A 104 -10.28 2.06 -1.80
CA ALA A 104 -8.86 2.09 -1.43
C ALA A 104 -8.39 3.52 -1.15
N ILE A 105 -8.74 4.47 -1.99
CA ILE A 105 -8.37 5.88 -1.86
C ILE A 105 -9.06 6.50 -0.63
N ILE A 106 -10.37 6.31 -0.50
CA ILE A 106 -11.14 6.87 0.62
C ILE A 106 -10.64 6.32 1.95
N TRP A 107 -10.37 5.02 2.04
CA TRP A 107 -9.86 4.41 3.27
C TRP A 107 -8.42 4.81 3.58
N ALA A 108 -7.56 4.94 2.58
CA ALA A 108 -6.21 5.46 2.79
C ALA A 108 -6.25 6.87 3.37
N TRP A 109 -7.10 7.73 2.82
CA TRP A 109 -7.28 9.08 3.32
C TRP A 109 -7.86 9.11 4.74
N GLU A 110 -8.90 8.32 5.01
CA GLU A 110 -9.48 8.18 6.34
C GLU A 110 -8.44 7.72 7.36
N PHE A 111 -7.65 6.70 7.03
CA PHE A 111 -6.62 6.19 7.93
C PHE A 111 -5.58 7.25 8.28
N LEU A 112 -5.13 8.00 7.29
CA LEU A 112 -4.09 9.01 7.49
C LEU A 112 -4.58 10.26 8.20
N THR A 113 -5.80 10.73 7.91
CA THR A 113 -6.28 12.04 8.38
C THR A 113 -7.17 11.98 9.61
N SER A 114 -7.86 10.86 9.85
CA SER A 114 -8.75 10.74 11.01
C SER A 114 -7.98 10.83 12.33
N PRO A 115 -8.46 11.66 13.29
CA PRO A 115 -7.87 11.72 14.63
C PRO A 115 -7.93 10.40 15.42
N LYS A 116 -8.84 9.50 15.06
CA LYS A 116 -8.90 8.15 15.63
C LYS A 116 -7.64 7.36 15.28
N TRP A 117 -7.12 7.54 14.08
CA TRP A 117 -5.98 6.80 13.53
C TRP A 117 -4.70 7.66 13.55
N ILE A 118 -4.10 7.92 12.40
CA ILE A 118 -2.82 8.67 12.33
C ILE A 118 -3.00 10.15 12.66
N GLY A 119 -4.04 10.80 12.09
CA GLY A 119 -4.38 12.18 12.38
C GLY A 119 -3.43 13.21 11.76
N PHE A 120 -2.99 12.99 10.53
CA PHE A 120 -2.27 14.01 9.76
C PHE A 120 -3.19 15.18 9.44
N GLU A 121 -2.61 16.37 9.32
CA GLU A 121 -3.28 17.58 8.87
C GLU A 121 -3.55 17.46 7.37
N PRO A 122 -4.82 17.43 6.91
CA PRO A 122 -5.15 17.20 5.49
C PRO A 122 -4.52 18.21 4.53
N GLU A 123 -4.34 19.44 4.98
CA GLU A 123 -3.74 20.52 4.19
C GLU A 123 -2.24 20.34 3.92
N LYS A 124 -1.56 19.46 4.66
CA LYS A 124 -0.15 19.13 4.44
C LYS A 124 0.05 17.93 3.53
N LEU A 125 -1.03 17.28 3.13
CA LEU A 125 -0.96 16.12 2.25
C LEU A 125 -1.16 16.52 0.79
N SER A 126 -0.34 15.97 -0.08
CA SER A 126 -0.48 16.02 -1.53
C SER A 126 -0.49 14.60 -2.09
N VAL A 127 -1.00 14.43 -3.29
CA VAL A 127 -1.08 13.13 -3.94
C VAL A 127 -0.49 13.16 -5.34
N THR A 128 0.00 12.02 -5.79
CA THR A 128 0.42 11.83 -7.16
C THR A 128 -0.43 10.76 -7.83
N ILE A 129 -0.63 10.88 -9.13
CA ILE A 129 -1.36 9.94 -9.97
C ILE A 129 -0.65 9.74 -11.29
N HIS A 130 -0.90 8.64 -11.98
CA HIS A 130 -0.49 8.50 -13.38
C HIS A 130 -1.25 9.49 -14.25
N PRO A 131 -0.63 10.12 -15.28
CA PRO A 131 -1.28 11.14 -16.12
C PRO A 131 -2.58 10.70 -16.77
N GLU A 132 -2.69 9.42 -17.13
CA GLU A 132 -3.87 8.86 -17.78
C GLU A 132 -4.92 8.31 -16.79
N ASP A 133 -4.65 8.34 -15.47
CA ASP A 133 -5.57 7.81 -14.46
C ASP A 133 -6.61 8.85 -14.04
N GLU A 134 -7.54 9.14 -14.94
CA GLU A 134 -8.64 10.08 -14.71
C GLU A 134 -9.62 9.58 -13.63
N GLU A 135 -9.72 8.28 -13.42
CA GLU A 135 -10.54 7.72 -12.35
C GLU A 135 -9.98 8.10 -10.97
N ALA A 136 -8.68 7.89 -10.75
CA ALA A 136 -8.03 8.30 -9.51
C ALA A 136 -8.11 9.81 -9.30
N TYR A 137 -7.92 10.62 -10.38
CA TYR A 137 -8.09 12.08 -10.30
C TYR A 137 -9.46 12.48 -9.77
N LYS A 138 -10.54 11.93 -10.35
CA LYS A 138 -11.92 12.24 -9.92
C LYS A 138 -12.17 11.84 -8.48
N ILE A 139 -11.68 10.68 -8.06
CA ILE A 139 -11.86 10.23 -6.68
C ILE A 139 -11.14 11.17 -5.71
N TRP A 140 -9.89 11.53 -5.98
CA TRP A 140 -9.12 12.45 -5.15
C TRP A 140 -9.73 13.86 -5.10
N HIS A 141 -10.10 14.38 -6.27
CA HIS A 141 -10.59 15.75 -6.38
C HIS A 141 -12.06 15.90 -5.93
N GLU A 142 -12.95 15.06 -6.46
CA GLU A 142 -14.39 15.22 -6.28
C GLU A 142 -14.91 14.55 -5.01
N LYS A 143 -14.35 13.37 -4.63
CA LYS A 143 -14.85 12.62 -3.47
C LYS A 143 -14.07 12.90 -2.19
N VAL A 144 -12.75 12.96 -2.28
CA VAL A 144 -11.90 13.29 -1.13
C VAL A 144 -11.81 14.79 -0.91
N GLY A 145 -11.90 15.59 -1.97
CA GLY A 145 -11.86 17.05 -1.92
C GLY A 145 -10.46 17.65 -1.91
N ILE A 146 -9.48 16.95 -2.49
CA ILE A 146 -8.13 17.50 -2.62
C ILE A 146 -8.13 18.57 -3.71
N PRO A 147 -7.62 19.77 -3.45
CA PRO A 147 -7.46 20.82 -4.46
C PRO A 147 -6.55 20.36 -5.61
N GLU A 148 -6.87 20.80 -6.83
CA GLU A 148 -6.16 20.38 -8.05
C GLU A 148 -4.64 20.62 -7.97
N GLU A 149 -4.22 21.74 -7.38
CA GLU A 149 -2.81 22.09 -7.22
C GLU A 149 -2.02 21.13 -6.29
N ARG A 150 -2.69 20.25 -5.58
CA ARG A 150 -2.09 19.20 -4.74
C ARG A 150 -2.23 17.81 -5.33
N ILE A 151 -2.74 17.69 -6.56
CA ILE A 151 -2.81 16.43 -7.34
C ILE A 151 -1.79 16.52 -8.46
N ILE A 152 -0.67 15.83 -8.33
CA ILE A 152 0.45 15.91 -9.26
C ILE A 152 0.44 14.71 -10.17
N ARG A 153 0.47 14.95 -11.50
CA ARG A 153 0.51 13.90 -12.52
C ARG A 153 1.96 13.52 -12.83
N LEU A 154 2.32 12.26 -12.60
CA LEU A 154 3.66 11.74 -12.82
C LEU A 154 3.63 10.44 -13.61
N GLU A 155 4.39 10.36 -14.70
CA GLU A 155 4.56 9.13 -15.51
C GLU A 155 5.11 7.95 -14.66
N GLY A 156 5.91 8.24 -13.63
CA GLY A 156 6.45 7.24 -12.72
C GLY A 156 5.42 6.60 -11.80
N ASN A 157 4.18 7.09 -11.76
CA ASN A 157 3.09 6.45 -11.02
C ASN A 157 2.52 5.23 -11.76
N PHE A 158 3.42 4.33 -12.15
CA PHE A 158 3.11 3.04 -12.75
C PHE A 158 3.98 1.96 -12.12
N TRP A 159 3.38 0.84 -11.77
CA TRP A 159 4.09 -0.30 -11.20
C TRP A 159 3.91 -1.54 -12.06
N ASP A 160 4.93 -2.36 -12.11
CA ASP A 160 4.86 -3.71 -12.64
C ASP A 160 5.75 -4.67 -11.83
N ILE A 161 5.50 -5.94 -11.93
CA ILE A 161 6.30 -6.99 -11.30
C ILE A 161 6.92 -7.94 -12.34
N GLY A 162 7.05 -7.47 -13.58
CA GLY A 162 7.45 -8.28 -14.72
C GLY A 162 6.29 -9.16 -15.20
N GLU A 163 6.44 -10.48 -15.15
CA GLU A 163 5.32 -11.38 -15.44
C GLU A 163 4.30 -11.35 -14.30
N GLY A 164 3.14 -10.73 -14.56
CA GLY A 164 2.05 -10.64 -13.59
C GLY A 164 1.30 -9.32 -13.64
N PRO A 165 0.61 -8.94 -12.55
CA PRO A 165 -0.14 -7.71 -12.48
C PRO A 165 0.73 -6.47 -12.66
N SER A 166 0.19 -5.46 -13.35
CA SER A 166 0.78 -4.13 -13.50
C SER A 166 -0.32 -3.08 -13.62
N GLY A 167 0.01 -1.83 -13.40
CA GLY A 167 -0.96 -0.75 -13.56
C GLY A 167 -0.53 0.58 -12.95
N PRO A 168 -1.35 1.62 -13.15
CA PRO A 168 -1.13 2.90 -12.51
C PRO A 168 -1.25 2.78 -10.99
N ASN A 169 -0.53 3.65 -10.29
CA ASN A 169 -0.65 3.81 -8.85
C ASN A 169 -0.89 5.27 -8.49
N SER A 170 -1.27 5.48 -7.25
CA SER A 170 -1.37 6.80 -6.63
C SER A 170 -0.60 6.77 -5.31
N GLU A 171 0.09 7.84 -5.00
CA GLU A 171 0.89 7.96 -3.78
C GLU A 171 0.45 9.19 -2.97
N ILE A 172 0.61 9.12 -1.65
CA ILE A 172 0.26 10.19 -0.72
C ILE A 172 1.54 10.69 -0.05
N PHE A 173 1.77 11.99 -0.08
CA PHE A 173 2.94 12.66 0.49
C PHE A 173 2.53 13.63 1.59
N TYR A 174 3.37 13.69 2.65
CA TYR A 174 3.26 14.64 3.75
C TYR A 174 4.35 15.71 3.69
#